data_7ab209d05163a5e64072add8bb8085fe
#
_entry.id   7ab209d05163a5e64072add8bb8085fe
#
_cell.length_a   1.000
_cell.length_b   1.000
_cell.length_c   1.000
_cell.angle_alpha   90.00
_cell.angle_beta   90.00
_cell.angle_gamma   90.00
#
_symmetry.space_group_name_H-M   'P 1'
#
loop_
_entity.id
_entity.type
_entity.pdbx_description
1 polymer ?
#
loop_
_entity_poly.entity_id
_entity_poly.type
_entity_poly.pdbx_seq_one_letter_code
_entity_poly.pdbx_strand_id
1 'polypeptide(L)'
;QLCEAVNLPPSTTHRILQTLCEKNYVVRDERAHLYSLGPALISLGAAATHNLDLKSIATPVLQRLSGQTREDSFLIILSGYRGIVLSHEDGPRNLKIVEKLGHEVELHCGAIRKALLAYQDGAFLQNYLRHCQDTFCSHPITDSSALLAELKEIRQNGVALPCSDYIQDAV
;
A
#
# COMPACT_ATOMS: atom_id res chain seq x y z
N GLN A 1 15.43 -1.78 -21.23
CA GLN A 1 14.42 -1.28 -20.28
C GLN A 1 14.37 -2.10 -18.99
N LEU A 2 13.95 -3.41 -18.98
CA LEU A 2 13.89 -4.22 -17.74
C LEU A 2 15.26 -4.37 -17.07
N CYS A 3 16.31 -4.70 -17.85
CA CYS A 3 17.67 -4.85 -17.31
C CYS A 3 18.19 -3.59 -16.65
N GLU A 4 17.89 -2.44 -17.21
CA GLU A 4 18.23 -1.11 -16.68
C GLU A 4 17.46 -0.83 -15.38
N ALA A 5 16.14 -1.11 -15.38
CA ALA A 5 15.29 -0.88 -14.21
C ALA A 5 15.70 -1.71 -12.98
N VAL A 6 16.18 -2.96 -13.20
CA VAL A 6 16.64 -3.84 -12.11
C VAL A 6 18.15 -3.81 -11.88
N ASN A 7 18.89 -3.01 -12.68
CA ASN A 7 20.34 -2.88 -12.63
C ASN A 7 21.09 -4.25 -12.69
N LEU A 8 20.64 -5.12 -13.57
CA LEU A 8 21.21 -6.46 -13.76
C LEU A 8 21.68 -6.70 -15.21
N PRO A 9 22.75 -7.52 -15.41
CA PRO A 9 23.17 -7.91 -16.74
C PRO A 9 22.05 -8.58 -17.55
N PRO A 10 21.96 -8.38 -18.88
CA PRO A 10 20.92 -8.96 -19.72
C PRO A 10 20.78 -10.48 -19.60
N SER A 11 21.89 -11.22 -19.54
CA SER A 11 21.90 -12.67 -19.39
C SER A 11 21.30 -13.13 -18.06
N THR A 12 21.59 -12.43 -16.98
CA THR A 12 21.03 -12.71 -15.65
C THR A 12 19.54 -12.41 -15.63
N THR A 13 19.13 -11.25 -16.14
CA THR A 13 17.72 -10.85 -16.23
C THR A 13 16.92 -11.87 -17.06
N HIS A 14 17.45 -12.30 -18.19
CA HIS A 14 16.78 -13.30 -19.04
C HIS A 14 16.58 -14.62 -18.29
N ARG A 15 17.60 -15.13 -17.58
CA ARG A 15 17.50 -16.37 -16.82
C ARG A 15 16.48 -16.28 -15.69
N ILE A 16 16.41 -15.14 -14.98
CA ILE A 16 15.40 -14.91 -13.94
C ILE A 16 14.00 -14.91 -14.56
N LEU A 17 13.80 -14.15 -15.65
CA LEU A 17 12.51 -14.09 -16.35
C LEU A 17 12.07 -15.46 -16.86
N GLN A 18 12.98 -16.26 -17.41
CA GLN A 18 12.68 -17.61 -17.85
C GLN A 18 12.18 -18.48 -16.67
N THR A 19 12.87 -18.47 -15.55
CA THR A 19 12.44 -19.19 -14.33
C THR A 19 11.08 -18.74 -13.84
N LEU A 20 10.79 -17.43 -13.85
CA LEU A 20 9.50 -16.89 -13.47
C LEU A 20 8.39 -17.30 -14.45
N CYS A 21 8.69 -17.37 -15.76
CA CYS A 21 7.76 -17.86 -16.78
C CYS A 21 7.46 -19.35 -16.62
N GLU A 22 8.47 -20.20 -16.35
CA GLU A 22 8.31 -21.63 -16.10
C GLU A 22 7.37 -21.91 -14.91
N LYS A 23 7.34 -21.01 -13.92
CA LYS A 23 6.47 -21.07 -12.74
C LYS A 23 5.16 -20.30 -12.90
N ASN A 24 4.87 -19.75 -14.08
CA ASN A 24 3.70 -18.92 -14.36
C ASN A 24 3.55 -17.68 -13.44
N TYR A 25 4.63 -17.20 -12.84
CA TYR A 25 4.65 -15.92 -12.13
C TYR A 25 4.70 -14.73 -13.09
N VAL A 26 5.26 -14.95 -14.25
CA VAL A 26 5.33 -14.01 -15.36
C VAL A 26 4.86 -14.72 -16.63
N VAL A 27 4.21 -14.00 -17.51
CA VAL A 27 3.83 -14.46 -18.86
C VAL A 27 4.51 -13.57 -19.87
N ARG A 28 5.08 -14.17 -20.91
CA ARG A 28 5.68 -13.46 -22.03
C ARG A 28 4.72 -13.45 -23.21
N ASP A 29 4.46 -12.26 -23.72
CA ASP A 29 3.82 -12.09 -25.02
C ASP A 29 4.90 -12.23 -26.12
N GLU A 30 4.86 -13.34 -26.84
CA GLU A 30 5.85 -13.64 -27.90
C GLU A 30 5.75 -12.68 -29.09
N ARG A 31 4.58 -12.05 -29.33
CA ARG A 31 4.39 -11.11 -30.44
C ARG A 31 4.85 -9.70 -30.08
N ALA A 32 4.49 -9.24 -28.91
CA ALA A 32 4.85 -7.91 -28.44
C ALA A 32 6.23 -7.87 -27.78
N HIS A 33 6.85 -9.01 -27.45
CA HIS A 33 8.07 -9.14 -26.63
C HIS A 33 7.94 -8.44 -25.25
N LEU A 34 6.73 -8.44 -24.71
CA LEU A 34 6.41 -7.85 -23.40
C LEU A 34 6.23 -8.94 -22.35
N TYR A 35 6.47 -8.56 -21.09
CA TYR A 35 6.22 -9.40 -19.92
C TYR A 35 5.08 -8.82 -19.11
N SER A 36 4.20 -9.69 -18.61
CA SER A 36 3.11 -9.34 -17.69
C SER A 36 3.11 -10.28 -16.48
N LEU A 37 2.42 -9.90 -15.40
CA LEU A 37 2.25 -10.75 -14.23
C LEU A 37 1.42 -11.98 -14.60
N GLY A 38 1.86 -13.16 -14.14
CA GLY A 38 1.24 -14.43 -14.45
C GLY A 38 0.20 -14.87 -13.39
N PRO A 39 -0.68 -15.83 -13.75
CA PRO A 39 -1.79 -16.26 -12.88
C PRO A 39 -1.35 -16.96 -11.59
N ALA A 40 -0.14 -17.51 -11.51
CA ALA A 40 0.37 -18.11 -10.28
C ALA A 40 0.48 -17.11 -9.12
N LEU A 41 0.57 -15.79 -9.40
CA LEU A 41 0.56 -14.76 -8.38
C LEU A 41 -0.79 -14.63 -7.68
N ILE A 42 -1.92 -14.98 -8.34
CA ILE A 42 -3.24 -15.00 -7.72
C ILE A 42 -3.27 -16.02 -6.58
N SER A 43 -2.78 -17.24 -6.85
CA SER A 43 -2.72 -18.30 -5.83
C SER A 43 -1.76 -17.94 -4.70
N LEU A 44 -0.63 -17.30 -5.02
CA LEU A 44 0.34 -16.86 -4.03
C LEU A 44 -0.24 -15.75 -3.13
N GLY A 45 -0.93 -14.78 -3.72
CA GLY A 45 -1.64 -13.72 -2.99
C GLY A 45 -2.75 -14.27 -2.11
N ALA A 46 -3.55 -15.23 -2.60
CA ALA A 46 -4.57 -15.90 -1.82
C ALA A 46 -3.98 -16.66 -0.62
N ALA A 47 -2.86 -17.38 -0.83
CA ALA A 47 -2.18 -18.07 0.26
C ALA A 47 -1.59 -17.08 1.30
N ALA A 48 -1.05 -15.97 0.87
CA ALA A 48 -0.55 -14.93 1.76
C ALA A 48 -1.67 -14.30 2.61
N THR A 49 -2.83 -14.04 2.00
CA THR A 49 -3.99 -13.47 2.71
C THR A 49 -4.71 -14.49 3.59
N HIS A 50 -4.67 -15.78 3.26
CA HIS A 50 -5.31 -16.83 4.06
C HIS A 50 -4.64 -16.99 5.44
N ASN A 51 -3.34 -16.76 5.53
CA ASN A 51 -2.60 -16.75 6.80
C ASN A 51 -2.83 -15.48 7.64
N LEU A 52 -3.47 -14.45 7.08
CA LEU A 52 -3.87 -13.24 7.77
C LEU A 52 -5.36 -13.40 8.17
N ASP A 53 -5.62 -13.96 9.35
CA ASP A 53 -6.96 -14.02 9.95
C ASP A 53 -7.58 -12.61 10.13
N LEU A 54 -6.75 -11.58 10.00
CA LEU A 54 -7.10 -10.17 10.12
C LEU A 54 -8.22 -9.77 9.15
N LYS A 55 -8.24 -10.29 7.92
CA LYS A 55 -9.29 -9.95 6.95
C LYS A 55 -10.66 -10.45 7.41
N SER A 56 -10.74 -11.69 7.89
CA SER A 56 -12.00 -12.28 8.38
C SER A 56 -12.53 -11.56 9.62
N ILE A 57 -11.62 -11.18 10.53
CA ILE A 57 -11.94 -10.43 11.74
C ILE A 57 -12.38 -9.00 11.42
N ALA A 58 -11.71 -8.33 10.46
CA ALA A 58 -12.00 -6.96 10.11
C ALA A 58 -13.25 -6.76 9.27
N THR A 59 -13.61 -7.73 8.41
CA THR A 59 -14.78 -7.62 7.52
C THR A 59 -16.06 -7.17 8.24
N PRO A 60 -16.52 -7.80 9.35
CA PRO A 60 -17.74 -7.35 10.03
C PRO A 60 -17.60 -5.93 10.64
N VAL A 61 -16.40 -5.50 10.98
CA VAL A 61 -16.12 -4.14 11.46
C VAL A 61 -16.25 -3.14 10.32
N LEU A 62 -15.65 -3.42 9.17
CA LEU A 62 -15.75 -2.57 7.96
C LEU A 62 -17.21 -2.44 7.51
N GLN A 63 -17.97 -3.54 7.46
CA GLN A 63 -19.38 -3.52 7.08
C GLN A 63 -20.21 -2.65 8.03
N ARG A 64 -19.98 -2.77 9.33
CA ARG A 64 -20.65 -1.93 10.33
C ARG A 64 -20.30 -0.45 10.15
N LEU A 65 -19.01 -0.14 9.96
CA LEU A 65 -18.55 1.24 9.72
C LEU A 65 -19.18 1.82 8.47
N SER A 66 -19.11 1.11 7.36
CA SER A 66 -19.68 1.54 6.08
C SER A 66 -21.19 1.76 6.17
N GLY A 67 -21.90 0.87 6.86
CA GLY A 67 -23.34 0.99 7.10
C GLY A 67 -23.71 2.19 7.99
N GLN A 68 -22.91 2.51 9.01
CA GLN A 68 -23.16 3.61 9.93
C GLN A 68 -22.77 4.97 9.35
N THR A 69 -21.60 5.05 8.72
CA THR A 69 -21.07 6.32 8.16
C THR A 69 -21.63 6.63 6.78
N ARG A 70 -22.09 5.60 6.06
CA ARG A 70 -22.48 5.64 4.64
C ARG A 70 -21.31 6.01 3.71
N GLU A 71 -20.08 5.76 4.15
CA GLU A 71 -18.84 5.97 3.41
C GLU A 71 -18.10 4.65 3.17
N ASP A 72 -17.16 4.65 2.23
CA ASP A 72 -16.28 3.51 2.00
C ASP A 72 -15.35 3.31 3.20
N SER A 73 -15.11 2.06 3.58
CA SER A 73 -14.22 1.69 4.66
C SER A 73 -13.08 0.83 4.14
N PHE A 74 -11.86 1.10 4.58
CA PHE A 74 -10.66 0.41 4.12
C PHE A 74 -9.89 -0.19 5.28
N LEU A 75 -9.31 -1.37 5.06
CA LEU A 75 -8.30 -1.96 5.92
C LEU A 75 -6.95 -1.86 5.23
N ILE A 76 -6.03 -1.16 5.86
CA ILE A 76 -4.65 -1.02 5.40
C ILE A 76 -3.71 -1.68 6.41
N ILE A 77 -2.76 -2.46 5.91
CA ILE A 77 -1.72 -3.11 6.72
C ILE A 77 -0.35 -2.55 6.37
N LEU A 78 0.57 -2.66 7.32
CA LEU A 78 1.96 -2.29 7.11
C LEU A 78 2.71 -3.41 6.39
N SER A 79 3.49 -3.06 5.36
CA SER A 79 4.41 -3.94 4.66
C SER A 79 5.72 -3.20 4.37
N GLY A 80 6.77 -3.49 5.13
CA GLY A 80 7.99 -2.68 5.08
C GLY A 80 7.69 -1.21 5.37
N TYR A 81 8.06 -0.32 4.45
CA TYR A 81 7.79 1.11 4.54
C TYR A 81 6.56 1.57 3.73
N ARG A 82 5.67 0.65 3.37
CA ARG A 82 4.46 0.93 2.60
C ARG A 82 3.21 0.46 3.35
N GLY A 83 2.09 1.12 3.08
CA GLY A 83 0.78 0.59 3.43
C GLY A 83 0.25 -0.25 2.27
N ILE A 84 -0.41 -1.37 2.55
CA ILE A 84 -1.09 -2.18 1.54
C ILE A 84 -2.58 -2.22 1.86
N VAL A 85 -3.42 -1.92 0.87
CA VAL A 85 -4.87 -2.07 0.99
C VAL A 85 -5.22 -3.56 0.97
N LEU A 86 -5.59 -4.10 2.14
CA LEU A 86 -5.90 -5.52 2.31
C LEU A 86 -7.37 -5.84 2.03
N SER A 87 -8.27 -4.94 2.40
CA SER A 87 -9.72 -5.11 2.22
C SER A 87 -10.42 -3.76 2.18
N HIS A 88 -11.59 -3.72 1.59
CA HIS A 88 -12.49 -2.58 1.65
C HIS A 88 -13.94 -3.04 1.68
N GLU A 89 -14.82 -2.15 2.11
CA GLU A 89 -16.26 -2.30 2.07
C GLU A 89 -16.85 -1.00 1.52
N ASP A 90 -17.68 -1.13 0.49
CA ASP A 90 -18.27 0.01 -0.18
C ASP A 90 -19.42 0.63 0.61
N GLY A 91 -19.43 1.93 0.75
CA GLY A 91 -20.58 2.70 1.21
C GLY A 91 -21.64 2.85 0.11
N PRO A 92 -22.84 3.33 0.44
CA PRO A 92 -23.96 3.48 -0.51
C PRO A 92 -23.84 4.72 -1.41
N ARG A 93 -22.83 5.56 -1.25
CA ARG A 93 -22.65 6.79 -2.04
C ARG A 93 -22.05 6.49 -3.42
N ASN A 94 -22.37 7.33 -4.40
CA ASN A 94 -21.84 7.21 -5.77
C ASN A 94 -20.40 7.73 -5.91
N LEU A 95 -20.00 8.68 -5.05
CA LEU A 95 -18.62 9.15 -5.00
C LEU A 95 -17.76 8.11 -4.29
N LYS A 96 -16.76 7.59 -4.99
CA LYS A 96 -15.87 6.53 -4.49
C LYS A 96 -14.43 6.97 -4.47
N ILE A 97 -13.74 6.67 -3.38
CA ILE A 97 -12.28 6.73 -3.35
C ILE A 97 -11.78 5.42 -3.95
N VAL A 98 -11.11 5.50 -5.10
CA VAL A 98 -10.63 4.30 -5.81
C VAL A 98 -9.28 3.89 -5.25
N GLU A 99 -9.29 3.15 -4.15
CA GLU A 99 -8.11 2.43 -3.65
C GLU A 99 -8.22 0.96 -4.05
N LYS A 100 -7.27 0.50 -4.86
CA LYS A 100 -7.27 -0.90 -5.34
C LYS A 100 -6.68 -1.85 -4.29
N LEU A 101 -7.27 -3.03 -4.16
CA LEU A 101 -6.70 -4.10 -3.34
C LEU A 101 -5.26 -4.41 -3.77
N GLY A 102 -4.37 -4.58 -2.80
CA GLY A 102 -2.94 -4.82 -3.03
C GLY A 102 -2.16 -3.59 -3.47
N HIS A 103 -2.79 -2.43 -3.61
CA HIS A 103 -2.07 -1.20 -3.94
C HIS A 103 -1.18 -0.76 -2.77
N GLU A 104 0.07 -0.46 -3.08
CA GLU A 104 1.04 0.06 -2.14
C GLU A 104 0.95 1.59 -2.07
N VAL A 105 0.93 2.11 -0.85
CA VAL A 105 0.77 3.54 -0.57
C VAL A 105 1.80 4.04 0.43
N GLU A 106 2.20 5.30 0.30
CA GLU A 106 3.13 5.95 1.21
C GLU A 106 2.46 6.24 2.57
N LEU A 107 3.17 5.95 3.67
CA LEU A 107 2.59 6.01 5.02
C LEU A 107 2.35 7.43 5.55
N HIS A 108 3.05 8.43 5.02
CA HIS A 108 2.94 9.82 5.48
C HIS A 108 1.85 10.63 4.77
N CYS A 109 1.16 10.06 3.77
CA CYS A 109 0.12 10.72 3.00
C CYS A 109 -1.26 10.21 3.38
N GLY A 110 -2.17 11.12 3.72
CA GLY A 110 -3.56 10.82 4.06
C GLY A 110 -3.75 10.19 5.45
N ALA A 111 -4.95 10.37 6.02
CA ALA A 111 -5.26 10.05 7.40
C ALA A 111 -5.06 8.58 7.77
N ILE A 112 -5.61 7.64 6.98
CA ILE A 112 -5.57 6.20 7.28
C ILE A 112 -4.13 5.71 7.41
N ARG A 113 -3.22 6.20 6.58
CA ARG A 113 -1.81 5.79 6.51
C ARG A 113 -1.01 6.41 7.63
N LYS A 114 -1.24 7.70 7.93
CA LYS A 114 -0.66 8.38 9.10
C LYS A 114 -1.07 7.71 10.41
N ALA A 115 -2.30 7.19 10.50
CA ALA A 115 -2.72 6.41 11.65
C ALA A 115 -1.84 5.15 11.85
N LEU A 116 -1.50 4.41 10.78
CA LEU A 116 -0.56 3.30 10.87
C LEU A 116 0.84 3.74 11.30
N LEU A 117 1.34 4.83 10.70
CA LEU A 117 2.67 5.36 10.98
C LEU A 117 2.80 5.86 12.43
N ALA A 118 1.73 6.45 12.98
CA ALA A 118 1.70 6.98 14.33
C ALA A 118 1.96 5.93 15.42
N TYR A 119 1.65 4.67 15.18
CA TYR A 119 1.85 3.58 16.15
C TYR A 119 3.17 2.81 15.96
N GLN A 120 4.02 3.24 15.03
CA GLN A 120 5.35 2.65 14.87
C GLN A 120 6.32 3.18 15.93
N ASP A 121 7.36 2.41 16.23
CA ASP A 121 8.39 2.82 17.18
C ASP A 121 9.32 3.90 16.61
N GLY A 122 10.12 4.52 17.48
CA GLY A 122 11.00 5.61 17.10
C GLY A 122 12.10 5.19 16.10
N ALA A 123 12.57 3.93 16.17
CA ALA A 123 13.58 3.42 15.25
C ALA A 123 12.99 3.25 13.84
N PHE A 124 11.77 2.71 13.75
CA PHE A 124 11.05 2.63 12.49
C PHE A 124 10.84 4.02 11.88
N LEU A 125 10.36 5.00 12.68
CA LEU A 125 10.10 6.36 12.19
C LEU A 125 11.36 7.03 11.64
N GLN A 126 12.48 6.91 12.34
CA GLN A 126 13.77 7.45 11.86
C GLN A 126 14.23 6.80 10.56
N ASN A 127 14.09 5.47 10.45
CA ASN A 127 14.45 4.74 9.23
C ASN A 127 13.50 5.08 8.08
N TYR A 128 12.21 5.22 8.36
CA TYR A 128 11.19 5.64 7.39
C TYR A 128 11.49 7.01 6.82
N LEU A 129 11.78 8.00 7.67
CA LEU A 129 12.13 9.36 7.23
C LEU A 129 13.37 9.37 6.33
N ARG A 130 14.42 8.61 6.69
CA ARG A 130 15.61 8.46 5.83
C ARG A 130 15.26 7.80 4.50
N HIS A 131 14.49 6.72 4.53
CA HIS A 131 14.06 6.02 3.32
C HIS A 131 13.29 6.95 2.37
N CYS A 132 12.41 7.82 2.88
CA CYS A 132 11.68 8.79 2.07
C CYS A 132 12.57 9.92 1.50
N GLN A 133 13.71 10.22 2.13
CA GLN A 133 14.71 11.16 1.59
C GLN A 133 15.55 10.52 0.48
N ASP A 134 15.88 9.23 0.63
CA ASP A 134 16.77 8.51 -0.30
C ASP A 134 16.02 7.94 -1.52
N THR A 135 14.70 7.79 -1.41
CA THR A 135 13.86 7.18 -2.45
C THR A 135 12.91 8.22 -3.04
N PHE A 136 12.64 8.10 -4.35
CA PHE A 136 11.63 8.94 -4.98
C PHE A 136 10.25 8.64 -4.36
N CYS A 137 9.70 9.63 -3.66
CA CYS A 137 8.33 9.62 -3.14
C CYS A 137 7.45 10.52 -4.00
N SER A 138 6.25 10.05 -4.34
CA SER A 138 5.28 10.85 -5.10
C SER A 138 4.88 12.12 -4.36
N HIS A 139 4.91 12.06 -3.02
CA HIS A 139 4.61 13.17 -2.11
C HIS A 139 5.79 13.32 -1.13
N PRO A 140 6.76 14.20 -1.40
CA PRO A 140 7.93 14.36 -0.55
C PRO A 140 7.54 14.94 0.82
N ILE A 141 8.18 14.45 1.88
CA ILE A 141 8.05 15.02 3.22
C ILE A 141 8.78 16.36 3.26
N THR A 142 8.04 17.44 3.29
CA THR A 142 8.59 18.81 3.31
C THR A 142 9.03 19.26 4.70
N ASP A 143 8.36 18.78 5.75
CA ASP A 143 8.66 19.08 7.15
C ASP A 143 8.50 17.83 8.03
N SER A 144 9.63 17.19 8.34
CA SER A 144 9.65 16.00 9.20
C SER A 144 9.23 16.30 10.64
N SER A 145 9.47 17.51 11.14
CA SER A 145 9.10 17.88 12.52
C SER A 145 7.60 18.08 12.64
N ALA A 146 6.95 18.70 11.66
CA ALA A 146 5.51 18.81 11.58
C ALA A 146 4.84 17.44 11.48
N LEU A 147 5.35 16.54 10.64
CA LEU A 147 4.87 15.17 10.56
C LEU A 147 4.95 14.45 11.90
N LEU A 148 6.10 14.50 12.60
CA LEU A 148 6.26 13.84 13.89
C LEU A 148 5.33 14.41 14.96
N ALA A 149 5.05 15.72 14.96
CA ALA A 149 4.10 16.35 15.86
C ALA A 149 2.67 15.85 15.58
N GLU A 150 2.27 15.80 14.32
CA GLU A 150 0.97 15.25 13.89
C GLU A 150 0.80 13.78 14.30
N LEU A 151 1.82 12.95 14.07
CA LEU A 151 1.80 11.53 14.47
C LEU A 151 1.62 11.36 15.99
N LYS A 152 2.22 12.25 16.78
CA LYS A 152 2.04 12.26 18.23
C LYS A 152 0.59 12.61 18.63
N GLU A 153 -0.02 13.58 17.98
CA GLU A 153 -1.45 13.91 18.17
C GLU A 153 -2.35 12.74 17.79
N ILE A 154 -2.12 12.12 16.63
CA ILE A 154 -2.88 10.96 16.19
C ILE A 154 -2.81 9.83 17.23
N ARG A 155 -1.63 9.58 17.79
CA ARG A 155 -1.43 8.55 18.83
C ARG A 155 -2.19 8.86 20.12
N GLN A 156 -2.28 10.14 20.50
CA GLN A 156 -3.01 10.58 21.69
C GLN A 156 -4.54 10.51 21.50
N ASN A 157 -5.02 10.92 20.33
CA ASN A 157 -6.45 11.00 20.02
C ASN A 157 -7.02 9.65 19.51
N GLY A 158 -6.18 8.73 19.06
CA GLY A 158 -6.58 7.46 18.45
C GLY A 158 -7.19 7.57 17.06
N VAL A 159 -7.17 8.76 16.46
CA VAL A 159 -7.78 9.07 15.17
C VAL A 159 -6.93 10.07 14.40
N ALA A 160 -6.79 9.89 13.10
CA ALA A 160 -6.20 10.84 12.18
C ALA A 160 -7.31 11.50 11.34
N LEU A 161 -7.22 12.81 11.16
CA LEU A 161 -8.12 13.57 10.29
C LEU A 161 -7.39 13.95 9.00
N PRO A 162 -8.04 13.93 7.83
CA PRO A 162 -7.42 14.37 6.59
C PRO A 162 -7.21 15.89 6.60
N CYS A 163 -6.04 16.33 6.15
CA CYS A 163 -5.65 17.73 6.01
C CYS A 163 -5.37 18.09 4.56
N SER A 164 -6.23 17.72 3.62
CA SER A 164 -6.12 18.06 2.17
C SER A 164 -4.79 17.65 1.51
N ASP A 165 -4.02 16.75 2.13
CA ASP A 165 -2.66 16.40 1.68
C ASP A 165 -2.66 15.41 0.53
N TYR A 166 -3.78 14.74 0.28
CA TYR A 166 -3.84 13.64 -0.67
C TYR A 166 -4.88 13.84 -1.79
N ILE A 167 -6.05 14.31 -1.43
CA ILE A 167 -7.11 14.67 -2.38
C ILE A 167 -7.59 16.07 -1.99
N GLN A 168 -7.51 17.00 -2.92
CA GLN A 168 -7.99 18.37 -2.71
C GLN A 168 -9.50 18.31 -2.43
N ASP A 169 -9.96 18.96 -1.34
CA ASP A 169 -11.36 19.01 -0.90
C ASP A 169 -11.97 17.68 -0.39
N ALA A 170 -11.17 16.64 -0.14
CA ALA A 170 -11.63 15.47 0.59
C ALA A 170 -11.46 15.68 2.11
N VAL A 171 -12.57 15.61 2.84
CA VAL A 171 -12.64 15.64 4.31
C VAL A 171 -13.10 14.29 4.80
#